data_b90b34d426b39e9b5a80fe8891d3ab0f
#
_entry.id   b90b34d426b39e9b5a80fe8891d3ab0f
#
_cell.length_a   1.000
_cell.length_b   1.000
_cell.length_c   1.000
_cell.angle_alpha   90.00
_cell.angle_beta   90.00
_cell.angle_gamma   90.00
#
_symmetry.space_group_name_H-M   'P 1'
#
loop_
_entity.id
_entity.type
_entity.pdbx_description
1 polymer ?
#
loop_
_entity_poly.entity_id
_entity_poly.type
_entity_poly.pdbx_seq_one_letter_code
_entity_poly.pdbx_strand_id
1 'polypeptide(L)'
;MYPAPPNWEITLLHPHQSWVLQGETVEDIQLIARNNPAIESSLPTQVRNEIKRIASKHLQIPPSVVLINNVEAQNFPDSCLGLGNLAELCAQQIIRGYRVTVTGKSQAKQIYRISNDALNLRTEAIAGLPNRTDELPTAIARLVFKTAQSDLQKPIANLFITQVEPRLNCFRIPTAPPNTPCLPAKKLEGWNVTVTNFHKSLTYKIDLNGKILTKLPSLTR
;
A
#
# COMPACT_ATOMS: atom_id res chain seq x y z
N MET A 1 14.84 -11.55 -38.81
CA MET A 1 14.54 -10.64 -37.68
C MET A 1 15.00 -11.35 -36.44
N TYR A 2 16.12 -10.98 -35.84
CA TYR A 2 16.57 -11.55 -34.56
C TYR A 2 15.67 -11.00 -33.46
N PRO A 3 15.19 -11.84 -32.52
CA PRO A 3 14.47 -11.37 -31.36
C PRO A 3 15.37 -10.39 -30.61
N ALA A 4 14.80 -9.27 -30.13
CA ALA A 4 15.52 -8.35 -29.28
C ALA A 4 16.09 -9.15 -28.08
N PRO A 5 17.34 -8.91 -27.67
CA PRO A 5 17.91 -9.58 -26.53
C PRO A 5 17.05 -9.28 -25.31
N PRO A 6 16.83 -10.26 -24.43
CA PRO A 6 16.05 -10.02 -23.21
C PRO A 6 16.77 -8.94 -22.39
N ASN A 7 15.97 -8.07 -21.76
CA ASN A 7 16.45 -7.14 -20.74
C ASN A 7 17.43 -7.85 -19.82
N TRP A 8 18.71 -7.45 -19.84
CA TRP A 8 19.72 -8.04 -18.98
C TRP A 8 19.84 -7.25 -17.67
N GLU A 9 20.16 -7.97 -16.61
CA GLU A 9 20.38 -7.43 -15.29
C GLU A 9 21.77 -7.85 -14.81
N ILE A 10 22.60 -6.87 -14.45
CA ILE A 10 23.94 -7.10 -13.89
C ILE A 10 23.93 -6.68 -12.43
N THR A 11 24.31 -7.60 -11.54
CA THR A 11 24.59 -7.27 -10.15
C THR A 11 26.09 -7.12 -9.98
N LEU A 12 26.54 -5.90 -9.69
CA LEU A 12 27.91 -5.62 -9.31
C LEU A 12 28.04 -5.74 -7.79
N LEU A 13 29.00 -6.55 -7.34
CA LEU A 13 29.26 -6.77 -5.93
C LEU A 13 30.58 -6.11 -5.53
N HIS A 14 30.53 -5.33 -4.45
CA HIS A 14 31.70 -4.81 -3.74
C HIS A 14 31.56 -5.17 -2.26
N PRO A 15 32.64 -5.34 -1.47
CA PRO A 15 32.53 -5.75 -0.06
C PRO A 15 31.55 -4.94 0.80
N HIS A 16 31.32 -3.68 0.46
CA HIS A 16 30.45 -2.77 1.21
C HIS A 16 29.22 -2.28 0.45
N GLN A 17 29.05 -2.66 -0.82
CA GLN A 17 27.95 -2.20 -1.66
C GLN A 17 27.65 -3.19 -2.77
N SER A 18 26.39 -3.27 -3.18
CA SER A 18 26.01 -3.91 -4.43
C SER A 18 25.15 -2.95 -5.27
N TRP A 19 25.29 -3.03 -6.57
CA TRP A 19 24.52 -2.28 -7.53
C TRP A 19 23.80 -3.24 -8.44
N VAL A 20 22.56 -2.97 -8.74
CA VAL A 20 21.82 -3.69 -9.77
C VAL A 20 21.62 -2.73 -10.93
N LEU A 21 22.16 -3.10 -12.06
CA LEU A 21 22.07 -2.38 -13.33
C LEU A 21 21.14 -3.15 -14.26
N GLN A 22 20.31 -2.46 -15.00
CA GLN A 22 19.44 -3.04 -16.02
C GLN A 22 19.53 -2.20 -17.30
N GLY A 23 19.47 -2.87 -18.46
CA GLY A 23 19.46 -2.21 -19.75
C GLY A 23 19.08 -3.18 -20.87
N GLU A 24 18.70 -2.63 -22.01
CA GLU A 24 18.52 -3.37 -23.28
C GLU A 24 19.77 -3.28 -24.15
N THR A 25 20.50 -2.18 -24.03
CA THR A 25 21.78 -1.92 -24.74
C THR A 25 22.82 -1.38 -23.77
N VAL A 26 24.07 -1.32 -24.18
CA VAL A 26 25.16 -0.76 -23.35
C VAL A 26 25.01 0.74 -23.11
N GLU A 27 24.27 1.43 -23.97
CA GLU A 27 24.05 2.88 -23.91
C GLU A 27 22.91 3.31 -23.00
N ASP A 28 21.98 2.39 -22.69
CA ASP A 28 20.80 2.64 -21.85
C ASP A 28 20.90 2.05 -20.44
N ILE A 29 22.10 1.73 -19.98
CA ILE A 29 22.35 1.17 -18.65
C ILE A 29 21.82 2.10 -17.56
N GLN A 30 20.88 1.63 -16.78
CA GLN A 30 20.31 2.35 -15.66
C GLN A 30 20.65 1.67 -14.33
N LEU A 31 21.08 2.46 -13.37
CA LEU A 31 21.22 2.00 -11.98
C LEU A 31 19.83 1.89 -11.37
N ILE A 32 19.29 0.66 -11.26
CA ILE A 32 17.96 0.42 -10.72
C ILE A 32 17.96 0.20 -9.21
N ALA A 33 19.11 -0.18 -8.63
CA ALA A 33 19.16 -0.40 -7.20
C ALA A 33 20.59 -0.36 -6.64
N ARG A 34 20.72 0.13 -5.42
CA ARG A 34 21.96 0.13 -4.64
C ARG A 34 21.71 -0.46 -3.28
N ASN A 35 22.32 -1.60 -3.00
CA ASN A 35 22.27 -2.19 -1.65
C ASN A 35 23.47 -1.70 -0.82
N ASN A 36 23.22 -1.40 0.44
CA ASN A 36 24.27 -1.14 1.42
C ASN A 36 24.26 -2.26 2.46
N PRO A 37 25.20 -3.23 2.36
CA PRO A 37 25.27 -4.37 3.30
C PRO A 37 25.38 -3.94 4.75
N ALA A 38 25.99 -2.79 5.04
CA ALA A 38 26.10 -2.26 6.41
C ALA A 38 24.73 -1.90 6.98
N ILE A 39 23.82 -1.36 6.15
CA ILE A 39 22.44 -1.06 6.57
C ILE A 39 21.68 -2.36 6.82
N GLU A 40 21.79 -3.34 5.93
CA GLU A 40 21.13 -4.64 6.11
C GLU A 40 21.65 -5.40 7.35
N SER A 41 22.94 -5.35 7.61
CA SER A 41 23.56 -6.02 8.77
C SER A 41 23.21 -5.37 10.11
N SER A 42 22.72 -4.13 10.10
CA SER A 42 22.26 -3.45 11.31
C SER A 42 20.95 -4.05 11.86
N LEU A 43 20.20 -4.78 11.03
CA LEU A 43 18.98 -5.48 11.44
C LEU A 43 19.29 -6.87 11.98
N PRO A 44 18.59 -7.32 13.03
CA PRO A 44 18.58 -8.74 13.40
C PRO A 44 18.17 -9.61 12.21
N THR A 45 18.80 -10.77 12.07
CA THR A 45 18.57 -11.66 10.90
C THR A 45 17.09 -12.02 10.73
N GLN A 46 16.37 -12.28 11.82
CA GLN A 46 14.94 -12.60 11.79
C GLN A 46 14.11 -11.44 11.23
N VAL A 47 14.38 -10.21 11.70
CA VAL A 47 13.70 -8.99 11.24
C VAL A 47 13.97 -8.75 9.75
N ARG A 48 15.23 -8.85 9.33
CA ARG A 48 15.64 -8.70 7.93
C ARG A 48 14.94 -9.68 7.02
N ASN A 49 14.92 -10.97 7.39
CA ASN A 49 14.29 -12.02 6.61
C ASN A 49 12.78 -11.79 6.48
N GLU A 50 12.11 -11.36 7.56
CA GLU A 50 10.68 -11.11 7.54
C GLU A 50 10.34 -9.89 6.66
N ILE A 51 11.10 -8.79 6.74
CA ILE A 51 10.96 -7.64 5.84
C ILE A 51 11.10 -8.08 4.39
N LYS A 52 12.17 -8.80 4.03
CA LYS A 52 12.40 -9.26 2.65
C LYS A 52 11.27 -10.17 2.18
N ARG A 53 10.78 -11.08 3.03
CA ARG A 53 9.68 -12.00 2.72
C ARG A 53 8.37 -11.26 2.41
N ILE A 54 8.03 -10.24 3.23
CA ILE A 54 6.78 -9.48 3.04
C ILE A 54 6.92 -8.51 1.86
N ALA A 55 8.02 -7.78 1.77
CA ALA A 55 8.28 -6.86 0.66
C ALA A 55 8.32 -7.58 -0.70
N SER A 56 8.92 -8.77 -0.76
CA SER A 56 8.91 -9.65 -1.95
C SER A 56 7.48 -9.92 -2.44
N LYS A 57 6.56 -10.23 -1.52
CA LYS A 57 5.14 -10.46 -1.88
C LYS A 57 4.46 -9.19 -2.37
N HIS A 58 4.70 -8.04 -1.73
CA HIS A 58 4.08 -6.77 -2.11
C HIS A 58 4.63 -6.24 -3.44
N LEU A 59 5.93 -6.41 -3.68
CA LEU A 59 6.60 -5.96 -4.90
C LEU A 59 6.52 -6.97 -6.05
N GLN A 60 6.07 -8.21 -5.78
CA GLN A 60 6.04 -9.33 -6.74
C GLN A 60 7.43 -9.63 -7.34
N ILE A 61 8.47 -9.58 -6.52
CA ILE A 61 9.86 -9.87 -6.88
C ILE A 61 10.46 -10.89 -5.92
N PRO A 62 11.52 -11.63 -6.30
CA PRO A 62 12.22 -12.52 -5.38
C PRO A 62 12.78 -11.77 -4.16
N PRO A 63 12.84 -12.40 -2.96
CA PRO A 63 13.38 -11.77 -1.75
C PRO A 63 14.83 -11.31 -1.88
N SER A 64 15.62 -11.96 -2.75
CA SER A 64 17.00 -11.58 -3.06
C SER A 64 17.15 -10.24 -3.77
N VAL A 65 16.10 -9.79 -4.46
CA VAL A 65 16.06 -8.52 -5.21
C VAL A 65 15.49 -7.38 -4.36
N VAL A 66 14.95 -7.68 -3.19
CA VAL A 66 14.46 -6.66 -2.24
C VAL A 66 15.66 -5.97 -1.59
N LEU A 67 15.74 -4.66 -1.74
CA LEU A 67 16.82 -3.83 -1.19
C LEU A 67 16.35 -3.06 0.01
N ILE A 68 17.09 -3.14 1.11
CA ILE A 68 16.87 -2.35 2.31
C ILE A 68 17.73 -1.10 2.22
N ASN A 69 17.09 0.05 2.09
CA ASN A 69 17.78 1.33 1.82
C ASN A 69 17.99 2.16 3.08
N ASN A 70 17.08 2.03 4.06
CA ASN A 70 17.18 2.74 5.33
C ASN A 70 16.60 1.92 6.47
N VAL A 71 17.20 2.04 7.65
CA VAL A 71 16.79 1.40 8.88
C VAL A 71 16.89 2.42 10.02
N GLU A 72 15.78 2.66 10.69
CA GLU A 72 15.69 3.56 11.84
C GLU A 72 15.14 2.77 13.03
N ALA A 73 15.91 2.65 14.11
CA ALA A 73 15.41 2.09 15.35
C ALA A 73 14.39 3.06 15.97
N GLN A 74 13.22 2.56 16.35
CA GLN A 74 12.12 3.38 16.85
C GLN A 74 11.31 2.66 17.93
N ASN A 75 10.75 3.44 18.87
CA ASN A 75 9.73 2.99 19.80
C ASN A 75 8.36 3.37 19.26
N PHE A 76 7.46 2.41 19.17
CA PHE A 76 6.09 2.59 18.71
C PHE A 76 5.14 2.65 19.92
N PRO A 77 4.06 3.46 19.87
CA PRO A 77 3.21 3.74 21.04
C PRO A 77 2.24 2.59 21.39
N ASP A 78 2.03 1.65 20.48
CA ASP A 78 1.02 0.60 20.63
C ASP A 78 1.39 -0.70 19.89
N SER A 79 0.61 -1.76 20.10
CA SER A 79 0.80 -3.06 19.46
C SER A 79 0.58 -3.07 17.95
N CYS A 80 0.01 -2.02 17.39
CA CYS A 80 -0.14 -1.82 15.94
C CYS A 80 0.99 -0.98 15.34
N LEU A 81 2.08 -0.76 16.10
CA LEU A 81 3.25 0.03 15.70
C LEU A 81 2.90 1.47 15.32
N GLY A 82 1.86 2.07 15.95
CA GLY A 82 1.36 3.39 15.63
C GLY A 82 0.67 3.51 14.25
N LEU A 83 0.30 2.38 13.65
CA LEU A 83 -0.38 2.30 12.35
C LEU A 83 -1.70 1.54 12.44
N GLY A 84 -2.29 1.50 13.62
CA GLY A 84 -3.63 0.95 13.80
C GLY A 84 -4.67 1.74 13.00
N ASN A 85 -5.56 1.05 12.28
CA ASN A 85 -6.69 1.71 11.66
C ASN A 85 -7.91 1.73 12.59
N LEU A 86 -8.93 2.50 12.19
CA LEU A 86 -10.12 2.76 13.00
C LEU A 86 -10.94 1.50 13.38
N ALA A 87 -10.69 0.36 12.74
CA ALA A 87 -11.41 -0.89 13.00
C ALA A 87 -10.59 -1.89 13.84
N GLU A 88 -9.36 -1.56 14.21
CA GLU A 88 -8.45 -2.39 15.00
C GLU A 88 -8.43 -1.98 16.47
N LEU A 89 -8.22 -2.97 17.34
CA LEU A 89 -7.93 -2.77 18.75
C LEU A 89 -6.42 -2.92 18.94
N CYS A 90 -5.74 -1.81 19.22
CA CYS A 90 -4.31 -1.78 19.47
C CYS A 90 -4.06 -1.62 20.96
N ALA A 91 -3.40 -2.59 21.59
CA ALA A 91 -3.01 -2.48 22.99
C ALA A 91 -1.99 -1.35 23.18
N GLN A 92 -2.25 -0.49 24.16
CA GLN A 92 -1.37 0.63 24.50
C GLN A 92 -0.16 0.14 25.28
N GLN A 93 0.90 -0.22 24.56
CA GLN A 93 2.19 -0.62 25.12
C GLN A 93 3.30 -0.20 24.17
N ILE A 94 4.43 0.23 24.71
CA ILE A 94 5.58 0.62 23.90
C ILE A 94 6.21 -0.62 23.27
N ILE A 95 6.25 -0.65 21.94
CA ILE A 95 6.90 -1.71 21.16
C ILE A 95 8.19 -1.16 20.56
N ARG A 96 9.32 -1.79 20.93
CA ARG A 96 10.61 -1.49 20.28
C ARG A 96 10.68 -2.16 18.92
N GLY A 97 11.23 -1.46 17.94
CA GLY A 97 11.33 -2.02 16.59
C GLY A 97 12.09 -1.11 15.63
N TYR A 98 11.79 -1.29 14.36
CA TYR A 98 12.47 -0.60 13.27
C TYR A 98 11.46 -0.06 12.26
N ARG A 99 11.77 1.14 11.76
CA ARG A 99 11.16 1.69 10.57
C ARG A 99 12.12 1.43 9.40
N VAL A 100 11.68 0.67 8.40
CA VAL A 100 12.54 0.15 7.34
C VAL A 100 12.01 0.61 5.99
N THR A 101 12.86 1.25 5.21
CA THR A 101 12.56 1.63 3.82
C THR A 101 13.17 0.61 2.87
N VAL A 102 12.35 0.06 1.99
CA VAL A 102 12.78 -0.88 0.97
C VAL A 102 12.42 -0.40 -0.43
N THR A 103 13.17 -0.86 -1.42
CA THR A 103 12.86 -0.69 -2.84
C THR A 103 12.98 -2.00 -3.58
N GLY A 104 12.31 -2.07 -4.73
CA GLY A 104 12.45 -3.13 -5.72
C GLY A 104 12.93 -2.56 -7.06
N LYS A 105 12.79 -3.35 -8.12
CA LYS A 105 13.19 -2.97 -9.48
C LYS A 105 12.61 -1.63 -9.98
N SER A 106 11.38 -1.31 -9.61
CA SER A 106 10.69 -0.09 -10.04
C SER A 106 11.09 1.17 -9.26
N GLN A 107 12.08 1.09 -8.38
CA GLN A 107 12.46 2.15 -7.43
C GLN A 107 11.29 2.66 -6.53
N ALA A 108 10.13 2.05 -6.61
CA ALA A 108 9.01 2.38 -5.76
C ALA A 108 9.38 2.08 -4.30
N LYS A 109 9.38 3.13 -3.47
CA LYS A 109 9.70 3.01 -2.05
C LYS A 109 8.51 2.45 -1.30
N GLN A 110 8.77 1.46 -0.44
CA GLN A 110 7.84 0.98 0.56
C GLN A 110 8.45 1.16 1.94
N ILE A 111 7.63 1.54 2.90
CA ILE A 111 8.06 1.76 4.27
C ILE A 111 7.29 0.81 5.17
N TYR A 112 8.03 0.08 5.99
CA TYR A 112 7.50 -0.88 6.95
C TYR A 112 7.90 -0.49 8.37
N ARG A 113 7.01 -0.77 9.32
CA ARG A 113 7.35 -0.82 10.74
C ARG A 113 7.32 -2.27 11.19
N ILE A 114 8.31 -2.68 11.94
CA ILE A 114 8.44 -4.05 12.42
C ILE A 114 8.96 -4.07 13.85
N SER A 115 8.39 -4.93 14.69
CA SER A 115 8.88 -5.14 16.06
C SER A 115 10.22 -5.89 16.08
N ASN A 116 10.99 -5.73 17.16
CA ASN A 116 12.30 -6.38 17.32
C ASN A 116 12.24 -7.92 17.24
N ASP A 117 11.13 -8.51 17.65
CA ASP A 117 10.87 -9.95 17.61
C ASP A 117 10.33 -10.44 16.25
N ALA A 118 10.19 -9.52 15.30
CA ALA A 118 9.61 -9.75 13.96
C ALA A 118 8.17 -10.32 13.95
N LEU A 119 7.43 -10.28 15.08
CA LEU A 119 6.07 -10.83 15.17
C LEU A 119 5.03 -9.84 14.63
N ASN A 120 5.29 -8.54 14.77
CA ASN A 120 4.41 -7.49 14.28
C ASN A 120 5.08 -6.73 13.15
N LEU A 121 4.45 -6.73 11.98
CA LEU A 121 4.87 -5.95 10.82
C LEU A 121 3.67 -5.18 10.25
N ARG A 122 3.88 -3.90 9.95
CA ARG A 122 2.89 -3.02 9.32
C ARG A 122 3.50 -2.27 8.16
N THR A 123 2.71 -2.05 7.14
CA THR A 123 3.10 -1.18 6.03
C THR A 123 2.70 0.25 6.35
N GLU A 124 3.68 1.15 6.41
CA GLU A 124 3.45 2.57 6.70
C GLU A 124 3.09 3.34 5.44
N ALA A 125 3.86 3.16 4.37
CA ALA A 125 3.61 3.86 3.11
C ALA A 125 4.04 3.01 1.92
N ILE A 126 3.31 3.21 0.83
CA ILE A 126 3.63 2.67 -0.49
C ILE A 126 3.63 3.84 -1.46
N ALA A 127 4.69 3.95 -2.23
CA ALA A 127 4.77 5.00 -3.23
C ALA A 127 3.57 4.91 -4.21
N GLY A 128 2.85 6.03 -4.36
CA GLY A 128 1.71 6.12 -5.25
C GLY A 128 0.37 5.62 -4.69
N LEU A 129 0.32 5.14 -3.43
CA LEU A 129 -0.96 4.80 -2.78
C LEU A 129 -1.28 5.80 -1.66
N PRO A 130 -2.19 6.75 -1.89
CA PRO A 130 -2.66 7.65 -0.84
C PRO A 130 -3.48 6.87 0.19
N ASN A 131 -3.39 7.25 1.45
CA ASN A 131 -4.34 6.83 2.48
C ASN A 131 -5.32 7.97 2.72
N ARG A 132 -6.61 7.74 2.41
CA ARG A 132 -7.68 8.73 2.50
C ARG A 132 -8.72 8.39 3.57
N THR A 133 -8.32 7.66 4.60
CA THR A 133 -9.23 7.22 5.66
C THR A 133 -9.85 8.39 6.43
N ASP A 134 -9.13 9.49 6.58
CA ASP A 134 -9.54 10.73 7.25
C ASP A 134 -10.61 11.53 6.48
N GLU A 135 -10.80 11.25 5.20
CA GLU A 135 -11.85 11.87 4.38
C GLU A 135 -13.26 11.29 4.66
N LEU A 136 -13.34 10.22 5.46
CA LEU A 136 -14.59 9.56 5.82
C LEU A 136 -14.95 9.78 7.30
N PRO A 137 -16.25 9.85 7.65
CA PRO A 137 -16.66 9.70 9.04
C PRO A 137 -16.12 8.38 9.63
N THR A 138 -15.60 8.44 10.85
CA THR A 138 -14.97 7.28 11.54
C THR A 138 -15.83 6.01 11.51
N ALA A 139 -17.15 6.15 11.73
CA ALA A 139 -18.06 5.00 11.70
C ALA A 139 -18.15 4.35 10.31
N ILE A 140 -18.16 5.16 9.26
CA ILE A 140 -18.19 4.70 7.87
C ILE A 140 -16.87 4.01 7.50
N ALA A 141 -15.72 4.65 7.81
CA ALA A 141 -14.40 4.05 7.56
C ALA A 141 -14.25 2.69 8.25
N ARG A 142 -14.68 2.59 9.52
CA ARG A 142 -14.68 1.32 10.30
C ARG A 142 -15.52 0.23 9.63
N LEU A 143 -16.70 0.58 9.16
CA LEU A 143 -17.59 -0.35 8.46
C LEU A 143 -16.95 -0.83 7.14
N VAL A 144 -16.41 0.10 6.37
CA VAL A 144 -15.71 -0.20 5.10
C VAL A 144 -14.59 -1.20 5.33
N PHE A 145 -13.70 -0.96 6.31
CA PHE A 145 -12.61 -1.88 6.61
C PHE A 145 -13.10 -3.27 7.02
N LYS A 146 -14.12 -3.38 7.87
CA LYS A 146 -14.70 -4.67 8.27
C LYS A 146 -15.28 -5.43 7.09
N THR A 147 -15.99 -4.75 6.20
CA THR A 147 -16.55 -5.38 5.00
C THR A 147 -15.46 -5.79 4.04
N ALA A 148 -14.48 -4.92 3.79
CA ALA A 148 -13.36 -5.22 2.91
C ALA A 148 -12.48 -6.36 3.44
N GLN A 149 -12.32 -6.50 4.76
CA GLN A 149 -11.65 -7.64 5.38
C GLN A 149 -12.29 -8.97 4.97
N SER A 150 -13.62 -9.04 5.07
CA SER A 150 -14.37 -10.23 4.65
C SER A 150 -14.27 -10.48 3.15
N ASP A 151 -14.46 -9.44 2.34
CA ASP A 151 -14.51 -9.52 0.88
C ASP A 151 -13.16 -9.83 0.22
N LEU A 152 -12.09 -9.27 0.75
CA LEU A 152 -10.73 -9.45 0.23
C LEU A 152 -10.00 -10.59 0.93
N GLN A 153 -10.59 -11.15 2.01
CA GLN A 153 -10.01 -12.21 2.84
C GLN A 153 -8.58 -11.87 3.30
N LYS A 154 -8.41 -10.62 3.74
CA LYS A 154 -7.11 -10.09 4.19
C LYS A 154 -7.28 -9.41 5.54
N PRO A 155 -6.25 -9.48 6.42
CA PRO A 155 -6.25 -8.71 7.66
C PRO A 155 -6.46 -7.22 7.39
N ILE A 156 -7.21 -6.56 8.26
CA ILE A 156 -7.47 -5.11 8.15
C ILE A 156 -6.15 -4.31 8.05
N ALA A 157 -5.11 -4.75 8.74
CA ALA A 157 -3.77 -4.16 8.70
C ALA A 157 -3.15 -4.03 7.29
N ASN A 158 -3.64 -4.81 6.34
CA ASN A 158 -3.17 -4.82 4.96
C ASN A 158 -4.16 -4.15 3.99
N LEU A 159 -5.13 -3.43 4.51
CA LEU A 159 -6.15 -2.74 3.73
C LEU A 159 -5.95 -1.22 3.80
N PHE A 160 -6.12 -0.56 2.66
CA PHE A 160 -5.94 0.89 2.51
C PHE A 160 -7.14 1.47 1.77
N ILE A 161 -7.69 2.57 2.29
CA ILE A 161 -8.67 3.39 1.56
C ILE A 161 -7.87 4.33 0.66
N THR A 162 -7.96 4.12 -0.65
CA THR A 162 -7.17 4.86 -1.64
C THR A 162 -7.96 5.94 -2.37
N GLN A 163 -9.29 5.84 -2.33
CA GLN A 163 -10.15 6.81 -2.99
C GLN A 163 -11.44 6.99 -2.20
N VAL A 164 -11.83 8.23 -2.00
CA VAL A 164 -13.11 8.63 -1.38
C VAL A 164 -13.76 9.68 -2.27
N GLU A 165 -14.88 9.34 -2.85
CA GLU A 165 -15.64 10.24 -3.71
C GLU A 165 -17.00 10.51 -3.09
N PRO A 166 -17.34 11.76 -2.74
CA PRO A 166 -18.67 12.10 -2.26
C PRO A 166 -19.70 11.90 -3.38
N ARG A 167 -20.80 11.27 -3.05
CA ARG A 167 -21.95 11.13 -3.93
C ARG A 167 -22.96 12.20 -3.60
N LEU A 168 -23.15 13.09 -4.54
CA LEU A 168 -24.15 14.17 -4.43
C LEU A 168 -25.43 13.75 -5.12
N ASN A 169 -26.56 14.12 -4.53
CA ASN A 169 -27.86 13.95 -5.17
C ASN A 169 -27.91 14.71 -6.50
N CYS A 170 -28.52 14.09 -7.47
CA CYS A 170 -28.71 14.64 -8.79
C CYS A 170 -30.18 15.05 -8.95
N PHE A 171 -30.44 16.34 -8.99
CA PHE A 171 -31.79 16.84 -9.29
C PHE A 171 -31.98 16.84 -10.81
N ARG A 172 -32.90 16.01 -11.28
CA ARG A 172 -33.40 16.10 -12.66
C ARG A 172 -34.69 16.91 -12.67
N ILE A 173 -34.74 17.92 -13.51
CA ILE A 173 -35.98 18.65 -13.76
C ILE A 173 -36.93 17.66 -14.44
N PRO A 174 -38.15 17.39 -13.89
CA PRO A 174 -39.06 16.39 -14.44
C PRO A 174 -39.44 16.59 -15.92
N THR A 175 -39.37 17.83 -16.38
CA THR A 175 -39.74 18.23 -17.76
C THR A 175 -38.51 18.32 -18.70
N ALA A 176 -37.29 17.99 -18.21
CA ALA A 176 -36.10 18.11 -19.05
C ALA A 176 -35.95 16.89 -19.98
N PRO A 177 -35.35 17.02 -21.16
CA PRO A 177 -35.06 15.94 -22.06
C PRO A 177 -34.24 14.83 -21.37
N PRO A 178 -34.37 13.54 -21.79
CA PRO A 178 -33.72 12.41 -21.11
C PRO A 178 -32.20 12.51 -20.96
N ASN A 179 -31.54 13.24 -21.84
CA ASN A 179 -30.09 13.43 -21.87
C ASN A 179 -29.61 14.73 -21.22
N THR A 180 -30.50 15.47 -20.55
CA THR A 180 -30.10 16.71 -19.86
C THR A 180 -29.18 16.36 -18.68
N PRO A 181 -27.98 16.98 -18.59
CA PRO A 181 -27.12 16.80 -17.43
C PRO A 181 -27.85 17.16 -16.14
N CYS A 182 -27.62 16.38 -15.12
CA CYS A 182 -28.16 16.67 -13.79
C CYS A 182 -27.64 18.01 -13.26
N LEU A 183 -28.50 18.79 -12.67
CA LEU A 183 -28.07 19.92 -11.86
C LEU A 183 -27.47 19.36 -10.55
N PRO A 184 -26.22 19.73 -10.18
CA PRO A 184 -25.62 19.26 -8.95
C PRO A 184 -26.45 19.76 -7.75
N ALA A 185 -27.18 18.85 -7.13
CA ALA A 185 -27.81 19.14 -5.86
C ALA A 185 -26.72 19.16 -4.78
N LYS A 186 -26.76 20.12 -3.88
CA LYS A 186 -25.75 20.28 -2.82
C LYS A 186 -25.90 19.25 -1.68
N LYS A 187 -26.77 18.24 -1.80
CA LYS A 187 -27.04 17.27 -0.73
C LYS A 187 -26.22 16.02 -0.92
N LEU A 188 -25.36 15.73 0.06
CA LEU A 188 -24.59 14.49 0.14
C LEU A 188 -25.54 13.30 0.35
N GLU A 189 -25.37 12.23 -0.44
CA GLU A 189 -26.11 10.96 -0.31
C GLU A 189 -25.26 9.83 0.24
N GLY A 190 -23.93 10.00 0.26
CA GLY A 190 -22.98 8.98 0.67
C GLY A 190 -21.67 9.10 -0.06
N TRP A 191 -20.95 7.98 -0.20
CA TRP A 191 -19.62 7.93 -0.78
C TRP A 191 -19.44 6.71 -1.69
N ASN A 192 -18.55 6.85 -2.68
CA ASN A 192 -17.89 5.74 -3.32
C ASN A 192 -16.50 5.62 -2.68
N VAL A 193 -16.19 4.47 -2.10
CA VAL A 193 -14.96 4.24 -1.34
C VAL A 193 -14.20 3.08 -1.95
N THR A 194 -12.97 3.31 -2.43
CA THR A 194 -12.11 2.27 -2.96
C THR A 194 -11.12 1.80 -1.89
N VAL A 195 -11.14 0.50 -1.64
CA VAL A 195 -10.21 -0.18 -0.72
C VAL A 195 -9.33 -1.13 -1.51
N THR A 196 -8.04 -1.15 -1.21
CA THR A 196 -7.05 -2.05 -1.82
C THR A 196 -6.27 -2.85 -0.78
N ASN A 197 -5.78 -4.02 -1.22
CA ASN A 197 -4.81 -4.85 -0.50
C ASN A 197 -3.51 -5.04 -1.29
N PHE A 198 -3.11 -4.06 -2.13
CA PHE A 198 -2.00 -4.06 -3.11
C PHE A 198 -2.24 -4.86 -4.40
N HIS A 199 -2.99 -5.96 -4.35
CA HIS A 199 -3.20 -6.84 -5.51
C HIS A 199 -4.60 -6.73 -6.07
N LYS A 200 -5.55 -6.35 -5.23
CA LYS A 200 -6.96 -6.29 -5.59
C LYS A 200 -7.60 -5.07 -4.94
N SER A 201 -8.43 -4.39 -5.69
CA SER A 201 -9.20 -3.25 -5.20
C SER A 201 -10.69 -3.52 -5.36
N LEU A 202 -11.46 -3.01 -4.43
CA LEU A 202 -12.92 -3.05 -4.46
C LEU A 202 -13.45 -1.65 -4.16
N THR A 203 -14.48 -1.25 -4.90
CA THR A 203 -15.19 0.02 -4.66
C THR A 203 -16.56 -0.27 -4.04
N TYR A 204 -16.81 0.35 -2.91
CA TYR A 204 -18.07 0.27 -2.18
C TYR A 204 -18.86 1.56 -2.37
N LYS A 205 -20.12 1.43 -2.80
CA LYS A 205 -21.09 2.51 -2.79
C LYS A 205 -21.83 2.47 -1.45
N ILE A 206 -21.74 3.53 -0.65
CA ILE A 206 -22.21 3.58 0.73
C ILE A 206 -23.12 4.78 0.90
N ASP A 207 -24.21 4.63 1.65
CA ASP A 207 -25.08 5.74 2.03
C ASP A 207 -24.58 6.45 3.31
N LEU A 208 -25.29 7.51 3.71
CA LEU A 208 -24.96 8.30 4.90
C LEU A 208 -25.08 7.50 6.22
N ASN A 209 -25.85 6.43 6.23
CA ASN A 209 -26.08 5.58 7.41
C ASN A 209 -25.10 4.40 7.45
N GLY A 210 -24.21 4.29 6.46
CA GLY A 210 -23.24 3.20 6.37
C GLY A 210 -23.76 1.95 5.66
N LYS A 211 -24.96 1.97 5.08
CA LYS A 211 -25.45 0.83 4.30
C LYS A 211 -24.68 0.74 3.00
N ILE A 212 -24.07 -0.43 2.75
CA ILE A 212 -23.42 -0.72 1.47
C ILE A 212 -24.49 -1.03 0.43
N LEU A 213 -24.59 -0.17 -0.59
CA LEU A 213 -25.59 -0.25 -1.64
C LEU A 213 -25.14 -1.14 -2.80
N THR A 214 -23.85 -1.08 -3.12
CA THR A 214 -23.26 -1.84 -4.25
C THR A 214 -21.77 -2.05 -4.00
N LYS A 215 -21.28 -3.18 -4.48
CA LYS A 215 -19.87 -3.54 -4.49
C LYS A 215 -19.45 -3.74 -5.95
N LEU A 216 -18.44 -3.03 -6.39
CA LEU A 216 -17.90 -3.09 -7.74
C LEU A 216 -16.44 -3.53 -7.69
N PRO A 217 -16.00 -4.49 -8.52
CA PRO A 217 -14.58 -4.73 -8.71
C PRO A 217 -13.96 -3.48 -9.32
N SER A 218 -12.86 -3.00 -8.76
CA SER A 218 -12.09 -1.95 -9.44
C SER A 218 -11.41 -2.57 -10.65
N LEU A 219 -11.50 -1.89 -11.78
CA LEU A 219 -10.69 -2.24 -12.95
C LEU A 219 -9.23 -2.05 -12.53
N THR A 220 -8.51 -3.16 -12.39
CA THR A 220 -7.04 -3.14 -12.29
C THR A 220 -6.49 -2.55 -13.59
N ARG A 221 -5.83 -1.40 -13.46
CA ARG A 221 -5.00 -0.86 -14.55
C ARG A 221 -3.69 -1.63 -14.61
#